data_74dbf30bed6d420b77c41d2f38051504
#
_entry.id   74dbf30bed6d420b77c41d2f38051504
#
_cell.length_a   1.000
_cell.length_b   1.000
_cell.length_c   1.000
_cell.angle_alpha   90.00
_cell.angle_beta   90.00
_cell.angle_gamma   90.00
#
_symmetry.space_group_name_H-M   'P 1'
#
loop_
_entity.id
_entity.type
_entity.pdbx_description
1 polymer ?
#
loop_
_entity_poly.entity_id
_entity_poly.type
_entity_poly.pdbx_seq_one_letter_code
_entity_poly.pdbx_strand_id
1 'polypeptide(L)'
;MVKPAIANEASAQATALWYAAARECVLNTEELPSPGPGECLVRTLWSGISRGTERLVFEGRVPESEYERMRAPLQQGAFPYPVKYGYCAVGMVDAGPDELLGRTVFCLHPHQDRFVVAADRVTSLPKGLPARRAVLAANMETALNAHWDAGSGPADRIVVVGGGVLGLLVAYIAARLPGAEVTLVDLDESRAALAQALGCRFALPADCPGDADLVFHASASAAGLATAIGAAGFEARIVELSWYGEGSVAAPLGGAFHARRLQLISSQV
;
A
#
# COMPACT_ATOMS: atom_id res chain seq x y z
N MET A 1 5.22 -31.52 50.57
CA MET A 1 5.84 -30.93 49.38
C MET A 1 4.92 -29.82 48.90
N VAL A 2 5.29 -28.58 49.15
CA VAL A 2 4.55 -27.41 48.72
C VAL A 2 4.96 -27.14 47.26
N LYS A 3 3.97 -27.16 46.35
CA LYS A 3 4.20 -26.71 44.97
C LYS A 3 4.68 -25.26 44.99
N PRO A 4 5.75 -24.90 44.24
CA PRO A 4 6.11 -23.49 44.10
C PRO A 4 4.97 -22.77 43.40
N ALA A 5 4.62 -21.59 43.91
CA ALA A 5 3.68 -20.68 43.31
C ALA A 5 4.18 -20.33 41.90
N ILE A 6 3.29 -20.45 40.93
CA ILE A 6 3.52 -19.98 39.58
C ILE A 6 3.83 -18.48 39.69
N ALA A 7 5.05 -18.10 39.36
CA ALA A 7 5.41 -16.70 39.23
C ALA A 7 4.44 -16.07 38.25
N ASN A 8 3.77 -15.02 38.70
CA ASN A 8 2.91 -14.20 37.86
C ASN A 8 3.84 -13.53 36.81
N GLU A 9 3.93 -14.13 35.63
CA GLU A 9 4.65 -13.48 34.50
C GLU A 9 3.94 -12.15 34.26
N ALA A 10 4.64 -11.07 34.59
CA ALA A 10 4.14 -9.74 34.30
C ALA A 10 3.78 -9.69 32.82
N SER A 11 2.51 -9.41 32.52
CA SER A 11 2.05 -9.29 31.13
C SER A 11 2.95 -8.28 30.42
N ALA A 12 3.53 -8.67 29.30
CA ALA A 12 4.32 -7.76 28.50
C ALA A 12 3.40 -6.63 28.01
N GLN A 13 3.92 -5.42 27.92
CA GLN A 13 3.17 -4.28 27.38
C GLN A 13 3.61 -3.99 25.95
N ALA A 14 2.68 -3.50 25.15
CA ALA A 14 2.92 -3.03 23.79
C ALA A 14 2.35 -1.63 23.61
N THR A 15 2.96 -0.86 22.72
CA THR A 15 2.49 0.47 22.33
C THR A 15 1.90 0.40 20.93
N ALA A 16 0.63 0.79 20.78
CA ALA A 16 -0.10 0.79 19.52
C ALA A 16 -0.55 2.20 19.12
N LEU A 17 -0.57 2.46 17.82
CA LEU A 17 -1.13 3.67 17.24
C LEU A 17 -2.64 3.48 17.02
N TRP A 18 -3.42 4.38 17.58
CA TRP A 18 -4.86 4.47 17.37
C TRP A 18 -5.25 5.77 16.68
N TYR A 19 -6.12 5.68 15.72
CA TYR A 19 -6.84 6.83 15.17
C TYR A 19 -8.05 7.07 16.11
N ALA A 20 -7.93 8.11 16.96
CA ALA A 20 -8.89 8.38 18.04
C ALA A 20 -10.06 9.23 17.58
N ALA A 21 -9.80 10.17 16.67
CA ALA A 21 -10.78 11.05 16.05
C ALA A 21 -10.24 11.53 14.68
N ALA A 22 -11.07 12.27 13.93
CA ALA A 22 -10.63 12.85 12.66
C ALA A 22 -9.38 13.71 12.85
N ARG A 23 -8.29 13.34 12.16
CA ARG A 23 -6.97 13.98 12.21
C ARG A 23 -6.28 13.91 13.58
N GLU A 24 -6.66 12.94 14.39
CA GLU A 24 -6.08 12.71 15.70
C GLU A 24 -5.61 11.27 15.86
N CYS A 25 -4.32 11.11 16.21
CA CYS A 25 -3.71 9.84 16.54
C CYS A 25 -3.20 9.86 17.97
N VAL A 26 -3.33 8.75 18.68
CA VAL A 26 -2.79 8.56 20.03
C VAL A 26 -1.98 7.27 20.10
N LEU A 27 -0.99 7.26 20.97
CA LEU A 27 -0.26 6.04 21.31
C LEU A 27 -0.84 5.49 22.61
N ASN A 28 -1.41 4.30 22.53
CA ASN A 28 -1.97 3.59 23.68
C ASN A 28 -1.05 2.45 24.09
N THR A 29 -0.87 2.29 25.40
CA THR A 29 -0.22 1.11 25.98
C THR A 29 -1.29 0.03 26.19
N GLU A 30 -1.01 -1.15 25.69
CA GLU A 30 -1.91 -2.32 25.73
C GLU A 30 -1.21 -3.49 26.43
N GLU A 31 -1.96 -4.29 27.15
CA GLU A 31 -1.47 -5.58 27.66
C GLU A 31 -1.28 -6.54 26.50
N LEU A 32 -0.12 -7.18 26.47
CA LEU A 32 0.22 -8.16 25.45
C LEU A 32 0.12 -9.57 26.07
N PRO A 33 -0.74 -10.46 25.56
CA PRO A 33 -0.81 -11.83 26.03
C PRO A 33 0.49 -12.58 25.71
N SER A 34 0.82 -13.61 26.52
CA SER A 34 1.87 -14.55 26.12
C SER A 34 1.41 -15.36 24.90
N PRO A 35 2.29 -15.62 23.91
CA PRO A 35 1.91 -16.41 22.75
C PRO A 35 1.51 -17.83 23.14
N GLY A 36 0.36 -18.28 22.64
CA GLY A 36 -0.11 -19.65 22.79
C GLY A 36 0.52 -20.62 21.78
N PRO A 37 0.14 -21.91 21.81
CA PRO A 37 0.56 -22.88 20.82
C PRO A 37 0.16 -22.43 19.39
N GLY A 38 1.14 -22.38 18.47
CA GLY A 38 0.90 -21.96 17.09
C GLY A 38 0.83 -20.44 16.90
N GLU A 39 1.13 -19.65 17.92
CA GLU A 39 1.27 -18.20 17.85
C GLU A 39 2.73 -17.78 17.93
N CYS A 40 3.05 -16.59 17.47
CA CYS A 40 4.35 -15.97 17.61
C CYS A 40 4.24 -14.56 18.19
N LEU A 41 5.22 -14.21 19.01
CA LEU A 41 5.47 -12.85 19.47
C LEU A 41 6.41 -12.18 18.45
N VAL A 42 5.94 -11.12 17.82
CA VAL A 42 6.72 -10.33 16.87
C VAL A 42 7.05 -8.97 17.48
N ARG A 43 8.33 -8.64 17.45
CA ARG A 43 8.83 -7.29 17.78
C ARG A 43 9.04 -6.52 16.50
N THR A 44 8.27 -5.45 16.33
CA THR A 44 8.30 -4.61 15.13
C THR A 44 9.64 -3.91 14.97
N LEU A 45 10.22 -4.03 13.79
CA LEU A 45 11.41 -3.29 13.36
C LEU A 45 11.02 -2.07 12.53
N TRP A 46 10.03 -2.23 11.68
CA TRP A 46 9.53 -1.21 10.77
C TRP A 46 8.02 -1.37 10.58
N SER A 47 7.32 -0.25 10.51
CA SER A 47 5.92 -0.21 10.11
C SER A 47 5.74 0.87 9.05
N GLY A 48 5.09 0.53 7.94
CA GLY A 48 4.86 1.44 6.81
C GLY A 48 3.47 2.03 6.85
N ILE A 49 3.35 3.35 6.68
CA ILE A 49 2.05 4.03 6.52
C ILE A 49 1.68 4.03 5.04
N SER A 50 0.54 3.43 4.71
CA SER A 50 -0.04 3.49 3.37
C SER A 50 -0.77 4.82 3.19
N ARG A 51 -0.05 5.81 2.68
CA ARG A 51 -0.51 7.20 2.63
C ARG A 51 -1.88 7.39 1.97
N GLY A 52 -2.24 6.61 0.96
CA GLY A 52 -3.54 6.70 0.29
C GLY A 52 -4.67 6.28 1.23
N THR A 53 -4.67 5.01 1.60
CA THR A 53 -5.73 4.38 2.40
C THR A 53 -5.77 4.94 3.83
N GLU A 54 -4.63 5.01 4.51
CA GLU A 54 -4.58 5.44 5.90
C GLU A 54 -4.89 6.92 6.08
N ARG A 55 -4.69 7.74 5.04
CA ARG A 55 -5.16 9.12 5.05
C ARG A 55 -6.69 9.20 5.12
N LEU A 56 -7.41 8.33 4.39
CA LEU A 56 -8.88 8.28 4.46
C LEU A 56 -9.35 7.89 5.86
N VAL A 57 -8.67 6.91 6.47
CA VAL A 57 -8.93 6.52 7.86
C VAL A 57 -8.65 7.68 8.82
N PHE A 58 -7.48 8.31 8.73
CA PHE A 58 -7.09 9.44 9.56
C PHE A 58 -8.03 10.64 9.45
N GLU A 59 -8.55 10.91 8.25
CA GLU A 59 -9.48 12.01 8.00
C GLU A 59 -10.96 11.64 8.29
N GLY A 60 -11.28 10.38 8.63
CA GLY A 60 -12.65 9.90 8.82
C GLY A 60 -13.47 9.89 7.53
N ARG A 61 -12.83 9.66 6.41
CA ARG A 61 -13.42 9.74 5.06
C ARG A 61 -13.63 8.37 4.42
N VAL A 62 -13.57 7.31 5.20
CA VAL A 62 -13.98 5.98 4.75
C VAL A 62 -15.49 6.00 4.61
N PRO A 63 -16.07 5.68 3.44
CA PRO A 63 -17.51 5.60 3.28
C PRO A 63 -18.12 4.53 4.20
N GLU A 64 -19.28 4.80 4.80
CA GLU A 64 -19.92 3.84 5.70
C GLU A 64 -20.24 2.52 4.99
N SER A 65 -20.60 2.56 3.71
CA SER A 65 -20.83 1.39 2.86
C SER A 65 -19.60 0.51 2.68
N GLU A 66 -18.40 1.05 2.95
CA GLU A 66 -17.12 0.38 2.75
C GLU A 66 -16.46 -0.09 4.07
N TYR A 67 -17.07 0.15 5.23
CA TYR A 67 -16.49 -0.16 6.53
C TYR A 67 -16.07 -1.63 6.66
N GLU A 68 -16.90 -2.56 6.22
CA GLU A 68 -16.58 -3.98 6.28
C GLU A 68 -15.50 -4.37 5.26
N ARG A 69 -15.59 -3.87 4.04
CA ARG A 69 -14.63 -4.20 2.98
C ARG A 69 -13.25 -3.61 3.21
N MET A 70 -13.18 -2.41 3.81
CA MET A 70 -11.91 -1.74 4.13
C MET A 70 -11.26 -2.19 5.42
N ARG A 71 -11.90 -3.08 6.14
CA ARG A 71 -11.35 -3.60 7.38
C ARG A 71 -10.00 -4.26 7.14
N ALA A 72 -8.96 -3.77 7.81
CA ALA A 72 -7.65 -4.42 7.78
C ALA A 72 -7.70 -5.78 8.49
N PRO A 73 -6.90 -6.78 8.08
CA PRO A 73 -7.00 -8.17 8.58
C PRO A 73 -6.95 -8.33 10.10
N LEU A 74 -6.17 -7.49 10.79
CA LEU A 74 -6.00 -7.53 12.25
C LEU A 74 -6.40 -6.23 12.92
N GLN A 75 -7.27 -5.47 12.28
CA GLN A 75 -7.83 -4.23 12.80
C GLN A 75 -8.53 -4.45 14.13
N GLN A 76 -8.35 -3.53 15.05
CA GLN A 76 -9.12 -3.43 16.29
C GLN A 76 -9.93 -2.13 16.33
N GLY A 77 -11.03 -2.14 17.08
CA GLY A 77 -11.99 -1.07 17.03
C GLY A 77 -12.82 -1.08 15.74
N ALA A 78 -13.48 0.01 15.45
CA ALA A 78 -14.37 0.14 14.30
C ALA A 78 -14.26 1.52 13.66
N PHE A 79 -14.51 1.60 12.36
CA PHE A 79 -14.69 2.87 11.69
C PHE A 79 -15.96 3.59 12.19
N PRO A 80 -15.97 4.94 12.21
CA PRO A 80 -14.84 5.77 11.84
C PRO A 80 -13.78 5.84 12.94
N TYR A 81 -14.15 5.76 14.22
CA TYR A 81 -13.26 5.89 15.38
C TYR A 81 -13.87 5.31 16.67
N PRO A 82 -13.03 4.92 17.68
CA PRO A 82 -11.58 4.76 17.55
C PRO A 82 -11.22 3.48 16.81
N VAL A 83 -10.12 3.51 16.05
CA VAL A 83 -9.66 2.35 15.29
C VAL A 83 -8.15 2.22 15.32
N LYS A 84 -7.64 1.00 15.58
CA LYS A 84 -6.24 0.61 15.42
C LYS A 84 -6.09 0.00 14.03
N TYR A 85 -5.40 0.71 13.15
CA TYR A 85 -5.33 0.39 11.72
C TYR A 85 -3.90 0.32 11.22
N GLY A 86 -3.71 -0.25 10.06
CA GLY A 86 -2.43 -0.47 9.40
C GLY A 86 -2.30 -1.91 8.93
N TYR A 87 -1.37 -2.18 8.02
CA TYR A 87 -1.19 -3.51 7.42
C TYR A 87 0.20 -3.72 6.82
N CYS A 88 1.20 -2.97 7.27
CA CYS A 88 2.57 -3.05 6.75
C CYS A 88 3.57 -3.14 7.89
N ALA A 89 3.50 -4.20 8.71
CA ALA A 89 4.43 -4.45 9.79
C ALA A 89 5.54 -5.42 9.37
N VAL A 90 6.79 -5.09 9.71
CA VAL A 90 7.94 -5.97 9.57
C VAL A 90 8.62 -6.07 10.93
N GLY A 91 8.83 -7.28 11.41
CA GLY A 91 9.38 -7.51 12.74
C GLY A 91 10.22 -8.77 12.81
N MET A 92 10.80 -8.98 13.99
CA MET A 92 11.55 -10.20 14.34
C MET A 92 10.67 -11.05 15.27
N VAL A 93 10.64 -12.33 15.04
CA VAL A 93 9.96 -13.29 15.92
C VAL A 93 10.84 -13.53 17.14
N ASP A 94 10.40 -13.05 18.31
CA ASP A 94 11.11 -13.19 19.58
C ASP A 94 10.67 -14.46 20.36
N ALA A 95 9.44 -14.98 20.08
CA ALA A 95 8.95 -16.26 20.61
C ALA A 95 7.93 -16.88 19.63
N GLY A 96 7.81 -18.21 19.63
CA GLY A 96 6.90 -18.94 18.75
C GLY A 96 7.47 -20.27 18.27
N PRO A 97 6.97 -20.83 17.16
CA PRO A 97 7.49 -22.04 16.56
C PRO A 97 8.98 -21.94 16.20
N ASP A 98 9.74 -23.02 16.40
CA ASP A 98 11.19 -23.06 16.23
C ASP A 98 11.64 -22.59 14.84
N GLU A 99 10.89 -22.93 13.79
CA GLU A 99 11.18 -22.54 12.40
C GLU A 99 11.05 -21.03 12.13
N LEU A 100 10.31 -20.31 12.97
CA LEU A 100 10.12 -18.87 12.87
C LEU A 100 11.01 -18.09 13.85
N LEU A 101 11.51 -18.72 14.89
CA LEU A 101 12.29 -18.06 15.95
C LEU A 101 13.51 -17.32 15.37
N GLY A 102 13.64 -16.03 15.69
CA GLY A 102 14.71 -15.16 15.18
C GLY A 102 14.59 -14.80 13.70
N ARG A 103 13.53 -15.24 13.01
CA ARG A 103 13.27 -14.83 11.62
C ARG A 103 12.71 -13.42 11.57
N THR A 104 13.10 -12.68 10.52
CA THR A 104 12.43 -11.44 10.15
C THR A 104 11.20 -11.78 9.30
N VAL A 105 10.06 -11.26 9.68
CA VAL A 105 8.76 -11.56 9.05
C VAL A 105 8.02 -10.28 8.65
N PHE A 106 7.17 -10.39 7.63
CA PHE A 106 6.14 -9.42 7.29
C PHE A 106 4.79 -9.90 7.82
N CYS A 107 3.96 -8.96 8.29
CA CYS A 107 2.59 -9.23 8.73
C CYS A 107 1.66 -8.07 8.35
N LEU A 108 0.44 -8.39 7.94
CA LEU A 108 -0.63 -7.41 7.74
C LEU A 108 -1.20 -6.98 9.11
N HIS A 109 -0.35 -6.39 9.95
CA HIS A 109 -0.68 -5.98 11.32
C HIS A 109 -0.74 -4.44 11.43
N PRO A 110 -1.66 -3.89 12.24
CA PRO A 110 -1.69 -2.47 12.61
C PRO A 110 -0.37 -1.97 13.20
N HIS A 111 -0.20 -0.66 13.26
CA HIS A 111 0.99 -0.03 13.80
C HIS A 111 1.11 -0.28 15.31
N GLN A 112 2.01 -1.18 15.67
CA GLN A 112 2.27 -1.60 17.07
C GLN A 112 3.72 -2.06 17.21
N ASP A 113 4.35 -1.78 18.36
CA ASP A 113 5.76 -2.10 18.58
C ASP A 113 6.00 -3.59 18.85
N ARG A 114 5.04 -4.29 19.44
CA ARG A 114 5.04 -5.73 19.68
C ARG A 114 3.62 -6.28 19.55
N PHE A 115 3.48 -7.46 18.99
CA PHE A 115 2.18 -8.10 18.85
C PHE A 115 2.29 -9.63 18.86
N VAL A 116 1.23 -10.27 19.31
CA VAL A 116 1.06 -11.72 19.21
C VAL A 116 0.09 -12.03 18.09
N VAL A 117 0.45 -12.99 17.27
CA VAL A 117 -0.32 -13.35 16.07
C VAL A 117 -0.13 -14.83 15.74
N ALA A 118 -1.14 -15.46 15.14
CA ALA A 118 -1.02 -16.84 14.65
C ALA A 118 0.14 -16.95 13.63
N ALA A 119 0.91 -18.03 13.74
CA ALA A 119 2.14 -18.22 12.95
C ALA A 119 1.89 -18.28 11.43
N ASP A 120 0.69 -18.66 11.00
CA ASP A 120 0.26 -18.67 9.59
C ASP A 120 -0.04 -17.27 9.02
N ARG A 121 -0.12 -16.24 9.88
CA ARG A 121 -0.33 -14.84 9.49
C ARG A 121 0.97 -14.08 9.22
N VAL A 122 2.11 -14.70 9.46
CA VAL A 122 3.40 -14.07 9.19
C VAL A 122 4.08 -14.74 8.00
N THR A 123 4.77 -13.93 7.21
CA THR A 123 5.56 -14.40 6.07
C THR A 123 7.02 -14.11 6.31
N SER A 124 7.86 -15.16 6.36
CA SER A 124 9.31 -15.01 6.50
C SER A 124 9.89 -14.26 5.31
N LEU A 125 10.74 -13.26 5.55
CA LEU A 125 11.37 -12.52 4.48
C LEU A 125 12.37 -13.40 3.72
N PRO A 126 12.43 -13.28 2.38
CA PRO A 126 13.48 -13.90 1.59
C PRO A 126 14.87 -13.47 2.05
N LYS A 127 15.84 -14.40 1.97
CA LYS A 127 17.23 -14.10 2.31
C LYS A 127 17.75 -12.92 1.47
N GLY A 128 18.32 -11.93 2.14
CA GLY A 128 18.88 -10.74 1.48
C GLY A 128 17.90 -9.59 1.26
N LEU A 129 16.61 -9.77 1.55
CA LEU A 129 15.65 -8.65 1.51
C LEU A 129 15.78 -7.84 2.81
N PRO A 130 16.17 -6.54 2.75
CA PRO A 130 16.22 -5.70 3.95
C PRO A 130 14.83 -5.50 4.58
N ALA A 131 14.74 -5.62 5.90
CA ALA A 131 13.49 -5.41 6.65
C ALA A 131 12.81 -4.07 6.30
N ARG A 132 13.60 -2.99 6.20
CA ARG A 132 13.11 -1.65 5.82
C ARG A 132 12.44 -1.62 4.45
N ARG A 133 12.88 -2.44 3.50
CA ARG A 133 12.27 -2.53 2.16
C ARG A 133 10.99 -3.36 2.18
N ALA A 134 10.93 -4.36 3.04
CA ALA A 134 9.79 -5.28 3.12
C ALA A 134 8.49 -4.62 3.58
N VAL A 135 8.52 -3.43 4.21
CA VAL A 135 7.30 -2.66 4.54
C VAL A 135 6.49 -2.26 3.31
N LEU A 136 7.09 -2.32 2.12
CA LEU A 136 6.41 -2.03 0.85
C LEU A 136 5.65 -3.24 0.29
N ALA A 137 5.67 -4.41 0.96
CA ALA A 137 5.12 -5.64 0.39
C ALA A 137 3.65 -5.50 -0.03
N ALA A 138 2.78 -4.96 0.83
CA ALA A 138 1.38 -4.74 0.49
C ALA A 138 1.18 -3.74 -0.67
N ASN A 139 1.96 -2.65 -0.70
CA ASN A 139 1.90 -1.71 -1.82
C ASN A 139 2.46 -2.31 -3.12
N MET A 140 3.45 -3.20 -3.01
CA MET A 140 4.00 -3.92 -4.16
C MET A 140 2.99 -4.94 -4.72
N GLU A 141 2.24 -5.61 -3.84
CA GLU A 141 1.11 -6.47 -4.23
C GLU A 141 0.09 -5.67 -5.04
N THR A 142 -0.34 -4.52 -4.54
CA THR A 142 -1.26 -3.61 -5.28
C THR A 142 -0.68 -3.20 -6.64
N ALA A 143 0.62 -2.86 -6.69
CA ALA A 143 1.27 -2.50 -7.95
C ALA A 143 1.32 -3.67 -8.94
N LEU A 144 1.59 -4.89 -8.45
CA LEU A 144 1.61 -6.10 -9.27
C LEU A 144 0.21 -6.44 -9.80
N ASN A 145 -0.80 -6.37 -8.92
CA ASN A 145 -2.19 -6.59 -9.32
C ASN A 145 -2.63 -5.60 -10.41
N ALA A 146 -2.25 -4.33 -10.28
CA ALA A 146 -2.52 -3.31 -11.30
C ALA A 146 -1.96 -3.71 -12.68
N HIS A 147 -0.77 -4.32 -12.74
CA HIS A 147 -0.20 -4.82 -13.98
C HIS A 147 -0.95 -6.02 -14.54
N TRP A 148 -1.46 -6.91 -13.69
CA TRP A 148 -2.30 -8.03 -14.12
C TRP A 148 -3.63 -7.53 -14.70
N ASP A 149 -4.31 -6.63 -14.02
CA ASP A 149 -5.57 -6.03 -14.51
C ASP A 149 -5.36 -5.23 -15.79
N ALA A 150 -4.22 -4.57 -15.89
CA ALA A 150 -3.82 -3.82 -17.08
C ALA A 150 -3.53 -4.72 -18.27
N GLY A 151 -3.04 -5.94 -18.04
CA GLY A 151 -2.49 -6.78 -19.09
C GLY A 151 -1.24 -6.17 -19.73
N SER A 152 -0.40 -5.49 -18.93
CA SER A 152 0.83 -4.85 -19.42
C SER A 152 1.81 -5.87 -20.03
N GLY A 153 2.46 -5.51 -21.11
CA GLY A 153 3.31 -6.39 -21.89
C GLY A 153 4.64 -5.79 -22.36
N PRO A 154 5.44 -6.62 -23.07
CA PRO A 154 6.66 -6.15 -23.69
C PRO A 154 6.41 -5.03 -24.71
N ALA A 155 7.33 -4.08 -24.80
CA ALA A 155 7.34 -2.96 -25.72
C ALA A 155 6.19 -1.94 -25.55
N ASP A 156 5.37 -2.04 -24.49
CA ASP A 156 4.35 -1.06 -24.19
C ASP A 156 4.96 0.32 -23.89
N ARG A 157 4.33 1.36 -24.40
CA ARG A 157 4.55 2.76 -23.99
C ARG A 157 3.63 3.04 -22.81
N ILE A 158 4.22 3.13 -21.61
CA ILE A 158 3.49 3.21 -20.35
C ILE A 158 3.66 4.60 -19.73
N VAL A 159 2.57 5.24 -19.37
CA VAL A 159 2.55 6.47 -18.59
C VAL A 159 1.99 6.18 -17.20
N VAL A 160 2.70 6.61 -16.15
CA VAL A 160 2.22 6.54 -14.77
C VAL A 160 2.02 7.96 -14.25
N VAL A 161 0.78 8.33 -13.97
CA VAL A 161 0.40 9.64 -13.45
C VAL A 161 0.25 9.61 -11.95
N GLY A 162 1.18 10.26 -11.24
CA GLY A 162 1.29 10.27 -9.79
C GLY A 162 2.52 9.51 -9.29
N GLY A 163 3.56 10.25 -8.86
CA GLY A 163 4.84 9.75 -8.35
C GLY A 163 4.84 9.47 -6.84
N GLY A 164 3.69 9.09 -6.28
CA GLY A 164 3.60 8.57 -4.90
C GLY A 164 4.20 7.17 -4.79
N VAL A 165 4.14 6.57 -3.59
CA VAL A 165 4.70 5.23 -3.34
C VAL A 165 4.14 4.21 -4.33
N LEU A 166 2.81 4.16 -4.50
CA LEU A 166 2.17 3.20 -5.42
C LEU A 166 2.57 3.45 -6.88
N GLY A 167 2.49 4.69 -7.36
CA GLY A 167 2.87 4.99 -8.75
C GLY A 167 4.34 4.68 -9.05
N LEU A 168 5.25 4.95 -8.09
CA LEU A 168 6.67 4.58 -8.23
C LEU A 168 6.87 3.06 -8.27
N LEU A 169 6.10 2.26 -7.52
CA LEU A 169 6.17 0.80 -7.55
C LEU A 169 5.59 0.25 -8.86
N VAL A 170 4.50 0.82 -9.36
CA VAL A 170 3.95 0.50 -10.69
C VAL A 170 4.99 0.81 -11.78
N ALA A 171 5.57 2.00 -11.77
CA ALA A 171 6.60 2.39 -12.73
C ALA A 171 7.84 1.48 -12.64
N TYR A 172 8.23 1.06 -11.42
CA TYR A 172 9.33 0.12 -11.18
C TYR A 172 9.09 -1.25 -11.84
N ILE A 173 7.88 -1.79 -11.74
CA ILE A 173 7.53 -3.06 -12.39
C ILE A 173 7.49 -2.87 -13.89
N ALA A 174 6.82 -1.82 -14.38
CA ALA A 174 6.72 -1.48 -15.80
C ALA A 174 8.10 -1.39 -16.48
N ALA A 175 9.06 -0.70 -15.84
CA ALA A 175 10.42 -0.53 -16.38
C ALA A 175 11.23 -1.84 -16.48
N ARG A 176 10.69 -2.95 -15.99
CA ARG A 176 11.30 -4.31 -16.09
C ARG A 176 10.65 -5.17 -17.14
N LEU A 177 9.62 -4.69 -17.79
CA LEU A 177 9.05 -5.34 -18.97
C LEU A 177 10.02 -5.16 -20.15
N PRO A 178 10.31 -6.22 -20.90
CA PRO A 178 11.23 -6.12 -22.02
C PRO A 178 10.79 -5.08 -23.06
N GLY A 179 11.65 -4.09 -23.32
CA GLY A 179 11.39 -3.06 -24.34
C GLY A 179 10.35 -2.03 -23.96
N ALA A 180 9.76 -2.05 -22.78
CA ALA A 180 8.77 -1.05 -22.37
C ALA A 180 9.43 0.33 -22.20
N GLU A 181 8.73 1.37 -22.64
CA GLU A 181 9.09 2.77 -22.44
C GLU A 181 8.20 3.38 -21.36
N VAL A 182 8.77 3.69 -20.19
CA VAL A 182 8.00 4.14 -19.03
C VAL A 182 8.27 5.61 -18.72
N THR A 183 7.22 6.41 -18.61
CA THR A 183 7.29 7.79 -18.16
C THR A 183 6.46 7.98 -16.90
N LEU A 184 7.10 8.44 -15.82
CA LEU A 184 6.44 8.88 -14.61
C LEU A 184 6.10 10.35 -14.71
N VAL A 185 4.85 10.72 -14.48
CA VAL A 185 4.35 12.10 -14.52
C VAL A 185 3.95 12.52 -13.11
N ASP A 186 4.55 13.60 -12.61
CA ASP A 186 4.19 14.20 -11.32
C ASP A 186 4.39 15.72 -11.33
N LEU A 187 3.75 16.42 -10.40
CA LEU A 187 3.93 17.85 -10.17
C LEU A 187 5.22 18.15 -9.40
N ASP A 188 5.73 17.20 -8.64
CA ASP A 188 6.91 17.33 -7.78
C ASP A 188 8.16 16.89 -8.53
N GLU A 189 8.92 17.86 -9.05
CA GLU A 189 10.17 17.62 -9.76
C GLU A 189 11.21 16.84 -8.93
N SER A 190 11.11 16.85 -7.60
CA SER A 190 12.01 16.08 -6.75
C SER A 190 11.90 14.56 -6.99
N ARG A 191 10.84 14.09 -7.64
CA ARG A 191 10.64 12.70 -8.04
C ARG A 191 11.50 12.27 -9.22
N ALA A 192 12.02 13.21 -10.01
CA ALA A 192 12.76 12.93 -11.24
C ALA A 192 13.98 12.02 -11.00
N ALA A 193 14.79 12.31 -9.98
CA ALA A 193 15.97 11.51 -9.67
C ALA A 193 15.60 10.06 -9.29
N LEU A 194 14.50 9.88 -8.54
CA LEU A 194 14.03 8.55 -8.16
C LEU A 194 13.44 7.80 -9.37
N ALA A 195 12.67 8.47 -10.22
CA ALA A 195 12.14 7.88 -11.45
C ALA A 195 13.27 7.34 -12.34
N GLN A 196 14.31 8.15 -12.54
CA GLN A 196 15.49 7.74 -13.31
C GLN A 196 16.23 6.55 -12.68
N ALA A 197 16.38 6.54 -11.35
CA ALA A 197 17.00 5.42 -10.63
C ALA A 197 16.19 4.12 -10.75
N LEU A 198 14.88 4.21 -10.96
CA LEU A 198 13.98 3.08 -11.19
C LEU A 198 13.93 2.63 -12.67
N GLY A 199 14.58 3.39 -13.59
CA GLY A 199 14.61 3.08 -15.01
C GLY A 199 13.50 3.77 -15.82
N CYS A 200 12.87 4.82 -15.28
CA CYS A 200 11.78 5.55 -15.91
C CYS A 200 12.23 6.95 -16.37
N ARG A 201 11.62 7.47 -17.43
CA ARG A 201 11.65 8.90 -17.72
C ARG A 201 10.76 9.65 -16.72
N PHE A 202 11.06 10.91 -16.47
CA PHE A 202 10.20 11.80 -15.69
C PHE A 202 9.69 12.94 -16.57
N ALA A 203 8.44 13.33 -16.36
CA ALA A 203 7.86 14.50 -16.99
C ALA A 203 6.94 15.26 -16.04
N LEU A 204 6.84 16.58 -16.23
CA LEU A 204 5.75 17.37 -15.67
C LEU A 204 4.46 17.12 -16.45
N PRO A 205 3.26 17.39 -15.89
CA PRO A 205 2.00 17.20 -16.61
C PRO A 205 1.92 17.95 -17.95
N ALA A 206 2.55 19.12 -18.06
CA ALA A 206 2.60 19.89 -19.30
C ALA A 206 3.43 19.21 -20.42
N ASP A 207 4.41 18.38 -20.02
CA ASP A 207 5.31 17.67 -20.92
C ASP A 207 4.97 16.16 -21.01
N CYS A 208 3.77 15.78 -20.53
CA CYS A 208 3.32 14.39 -20.53
C CYS A 208 3.28 13.86 -21.97
N PRO A 209 3.95 12.72 -22.29
CA PRO A 209 3.89 12.14 -23.62
C PRO A 209 2.45 11.67 -23.94
N GLY A 210 2.09 11.75 -25.22
CA GLY A 210 0.87 11.20 -25.78
C GLY A 210 1.06 9.79 -26.32
N ASP A 211 -0.02 9.23 -26.85
CA ASP A 211 -0.04 7.93 -27.56
C ASP A 211 0.48 6.74 -26.72
N ALA A 212 0.31 6.78 -25.39
CA ALA A 212 0.60 5.67 -24.52
C ALA A 212 -0.33 4.48 -24.81
N ASP A 213 0.22 3.27 -24.82
CA ASP A 213 -0.56 2.03 -24.97
C ASP A 213 -1.30 1.71 -23.67
N LEU A 214 -0.71 2.12 -22.53
CA LEU A 214 -1.24 1.89 -21.19
C LEU A 214 -0.94 3.10 -20.29
N VAL A 215 -1.94 3.49 -19.49
CA VAL A 215 -1.77 4.56 -18.50
C VAL A 215 -2.22 4.08 -17.14
N PHE A 216 -1.39 4.28 -16.11
CA PHE A 216 -1.77 4.09 -14.72
C PHE A 216 -2.03 5.44 -14.07
N HIS A 217 -3.16 5.60 -13.41
CA HIS A 217 -3.48 6.79 -12.65
C HIS A 217 -3.46 6.51 -11.14
N ALA A 218 -2.56 7.17 -10.43
CA ALA A 218 -2.31 6.98 -8.98
C ALA A 218 -2.20 8.31 -8.23
N SER A 219 -2.69 9.42 -8.82
CA SER A 219 -2.53 10.75 -8.23
C SER A 219 -3.67 11.17 -7.30
N ALA A 220 -4.79 10.48 -7.34
CA ALA A 220 -6.02 10.80 -6.62
C ALA A 220 -6.51 12.25 -6.85
N SER A 221 -6.38 12.74 -8.09
CA SER A 221 -6.80 14.10 -8.46
C SER A 221 -7.51 14.14 -9.81
N ALA A 222 -8.49 15.04 -9.97
CA ALA A 222 -9.19 15.25 -11.24
C ALA A 222 -8.24 15.72 -12.36
N ALA A 223 -7.28 16.58 -12.03
CA ALA A 223 -6.27 17.04 -12.99
C ALA A 223 -5.37 15.90 -13.47
N GLY A 224 -4.96 14.99 -12.55
CA GLY A 224 -4.19 13.81 -12.92
C GLY A 224 -4.99 12.83 -13.79
N LEU A 225 -6.28 12.63 -13.51
CA LEU A 225 -7.15 11.82 -14.37
C LEU A 225 -7.29 12.42 -15.76
N ALA A 226 -7.43 13.76 -15.86
CA ALA A 226 -7.46 14.44 -17.15
C ALA A 226 -6.13 14.27 -17.91
N THR A 227 -4.98 14.37 -17.22
CA THR A 227 -3.66 14.08 -17.79
C THR A 227 -3.58 12.64 -18.29
N ALA A 228 -4.05 11.67 -17.50
CA ALA A 228 -4.06 10.25 -17.88
C ALA A 228 -4.89 9.99 -19.15
N ILE A 229 -6.09 10.59 -19.24
CA ILE A 229 -6.94 10.50 -20.43
C ILE A 229 -6.27 11.14 -21.65
N GLY A 230 -5.60 12.29 -21.47
CA GLY A 230 -4.87 12.98 -22.52
C GLY A 230 -3.66 12.21 -23.06
N ALA A 231 -2.95 11.49 -22.19
CA ALA A 231 -1.78 10.69 -22.51
C ALA A 231 -2.10 9.39 -23.28
N ALA A 232 -3.31 8.86 -23.14
CA ALA A 232 -3.71 7.59 -23.71
C ALA A 232 -3.83 7.63 -25.22
N GLY A 233 -3.21 6.68 -25.91
CA GLY A 233 -3.28 6.47 -27.35
C GLY A 233 -4.61 5.88 -27.82
N PHE A 234 -4.67 5.46 -29.09
CA PHE A 234 -5.88 4.84 -29.64
C PHE A 234 -6.11 3.44 -29.01
N GLU A 235 -7.33 3.18 -28.57
CA GLU A 235 -7.75 1.96 -27.86
C GLU A 235 -6.97 1.64 -26.57
N ALA A 236 -6.23 2.62 -26.04
CA ALA A 236 -5.45 2.46 -24.83
C ALA A 236 -6.32 2.22 -23.59
N ARG A 237 -5.72 1.54 -22.62
CA ARG A 237 -6.32 1.27 -21.32
C ARG A 237 -5.77 2.22 -20.27
N ILE A 238 -6.66 2.79 -19.46
CA ILE A 238 -6.35 3.61 -18.31
C ILE A 238 -6.74 2.83 -17.06
N VAL A 239 -5.78 2.54 -16.19
CA VAL A 239 -6.00 1.83 -14.92
C VAL A 239 -6.07 2.85 -13.80
N GLU A 240 -7.24 2.96 -13.18
CA GLU A 240 -7.49 3.85 -12.05
C GLU A 240 -7.14 3.13 -10.74
N LEU A 241 -6.13 3.63 -10.05
CA LEU A 241 -5.65 3.13 -8.77
C LEU A 241 -6.01 4.04 -7.60
N SER A 242 -6.58 5.20 -7.91
CA SER A 242 -6.90 6.18 -6.88
C SER A 242 -8.24 5.87 -6.25
N TRP A 243 -8.28 5.93 -4.95
CA TRP A 243 -9.53 5.88 -4.22
C TRP A 243 -9.90 7.26 -3.70
N TYR A 244 -11.05 7.75 -4.11
CA TYR A 244 -11.54 9.10 -3.79
C TYR A 244 -12.42 9.15 -2.52
N GLY A 245 -12.65 8.01 -1.87
CA GLY A 245 -13.59 7.90 -0.75
C GLY A 245 -15.02 8.20 -1.23
N GLU A 246 -15.74 9.06 -0.53
CA GLU A 246 -17.09 9.53 -0.93
C GLU A 246 -17.06 10.62 -2.01
N GLY A 247 -15.86 11.06 -2.41
CA GLY A 247 -15.70 12.14 -3.38
C GLY A 247 -16.03 11.72 -4.80
N SER A 248 -16.63 12.63 -5.56
CA SER A 248 -16.74 12.52 -7.01
C SER A 248 -15.59 13.25 -7.70
N VAL A 249 -15.18 12.75 -8.86
CA VAL A 249 -14.15 13.37 -9.67
C VAL A 249 -14.67 13.61 -11.08
N ALA A 250 -14.39 14.80 -11.62
CA ALA A 250 -14.72 15.13 -13.00
C ALA A 250 -13.74 14.44 -13.95
N ALA A 251 -14.26 13.72 -14.94
CA ALA A 251 -13.48 13.09 -15.99
C ALA A 251 -13.89 13.65 -17.35
N PRO A 252 -12.94 14.06 -18.23
CA PRO A 252 -13.23 14.60 -19.57
C PRO A 252 -13.55 13.44 -20.55
N LEU A 253 -14.73 12.84 -20.43
CA LEU A 253 -15.15 11.69 -21.23
C LEU A 253 -15.62 12.03 -22.66
N GLY A 254 -15.73 13.31 -22.98
CA GLY A 254 -15.86 13.78 -24.37
C GLY A 254 -14.53 13.63 -25.13
N GLY A 255 -14.34 14.32 -26.22
CA GLY A 255 -13.04 14.42 -26.89
C GLY A 255 -12.25 13.10 -27.02
N ALA A 256 -11.05 13.08 -26.46
CA ALA A 256 -10.09 11.97 -26.60
C ALA A 256 -10.63 10.63 -26.10
N PHE A 257 -11.30 10.60 -24.96
CA PHE A 257 -11.84 9.35 -24.40
C PHE A 257 -12.78 8.67 -25.39
N HIS A 258 -13.73 9.41 -25.95
CA HIS A 258 -14.67 8.89 -26.94
C HIS A 258 -14.01 8.61 -28.29
N ALA A 259 -13.28 9.59 -28.82
CA ALA A 259 -12.74 9.51 -30.19
C ALA A 259 -11.64 8.45 -30.33
N ARG A 260 -10.87 8.18 -29.29
CA ARG A 260 -9.80 7.16 -29.27
C ARG A 260 -10.26 5.81 -28.72
N ARG A 261 -11.54 5.63 -28.39
CA ARG A 261 -12.12 4.37 -27.89
C ARG A 261 -11.41 3.87 -26.63
N LEU A 262 -11.10 4.80 -25.69
CA LEU A 262 -10.35 4.47 -24.48
C LEU A 262 -11.17 3.61 -23.52
N GLN A 263 -10.47 2.84 -22.73
CA GLN A 263 -11.03 2.06 -21.62
C GLN A 263 -10.54 2.65 -20.27
N LEU A 264 -11.45 2.84 -19.33
CA LEU A 264 -11.12 3.19 -17.95
C LEU A 264 -11.56 2.04 -17.06
N ILE A 265 -10.59 1.40 -16.40
CA ILE A 265 -10.82 0.28 -15.50
C ILE A 265 -10.29 0.60 -14.11
N SER A 266 -10.94 0.09 -13.07
CA SER A 266 -10.43 0.16 -11.72
C SER A 266 -9.57 -1.05 -11.40
N SER A 267 -8.56 -0.86 -10.53
CA SER A 267 -7.76 -1.96 -9.98
C SER A 267 -7.62 -1.79 -8.48
N GLN A 268 -7.87 -2.86 -7.74
CA GLN A 268 -7.74 -2.93 -6.29
C GLN A 268 -7.48 -4.37 -5.85
N VAL A 269 -6.75 -4.54 -4.72
CA VAL A 269 -6.50 -5.82 -4.04
C VAL A 269 -7.42 -5.96 -2.84
#